data_2405fcdca0698b857bbb19b343bef33e
#
_entry.id   2405fcdca0698b857bbb19b343bef33e
#
_cell.length_a   1.000
_cell.length_b   1.000
_cell.length_c   1.000
_cell.angle_alpha   90.00
_cell.angle_beta   90.00
_cell.angle_gamma   90.00
#
_symmetry.space_group_name_H-M   'P 1'
#
loop_
_entity.id
_entity.type
_entity.pdbx_description
1 polymer ?
#
loop_
_entity_poly.entity_id
_entity_poly.type
_entity_poly.pdbx_seq_one_letter_code
_entity_poly.pdbx_strand_id
1 'polypeptide(L)'
;MPKKREVNILLAHEITHLFQFSRIENKNYEPTLGDLIFSDGLATYASQIMNPGFELSQYLYVYKNFEEWISATKVANDDIKSDILQNINSTDYKYRKKYLQGDNSIVDGVPSRVGYLIGYKAIEHFSTLYSINEIIRWNHEQIQNNIRQAILEVM
;
A
#
# COMPACT_ATOMS: atom_id res chain seq x y z
N MET A 1 15.41 12.89 -14.08
CA MET A 1 15.24 13.51 -12.74
C MET A 1 13.76 13.69 -12.47
N PRO A 2 13.26 13.34 -11.30
CA PRO A 2 11.86 13.62 -10.95
C PRO A 2 11.62 15.14 -10.96
N LYS A 3 10.46 15.55 -11.47
CA LYS A 3 10.07 16.97 -11.43
C LYS A 3 9.93 17.39 -9.95
N LYS A 4 10.22 18.67 -9.62
CA LYS A 4 10.18 19.18 -8.24
C LYS A 4 8.90 18.81 -7.47
N ARG A 5 7.77 18.66 -8.15
CA ARG A 5 6.48 18.24 -7.58
C ARG A 5 6.44 16.76 -7.20
N GLU A 6 7.09 15.88 -7.97
CA GLU A 6 7.17 14.44 -7.66
C GLU A 6 8.04 14.17 -6.43
N VAL A 7 9.04 15.03 -6.16
CA VAL A 7 9.82 14.99 -4.92
C VAL A 7 8.95 15.22 -3.69
N ASN A 8 7.95 16.10 -3.76
CA ASN A 8 7.04 16.37 -2.64
C ASN A 8 6.14 15.17 -2.34
N ILE A 9 5.68 14.44 -3.38
CA ILE A 9 4.92 13.18 -3.20
C ILE A 9 5.78 12.16 -2.47
N LEU A 10 7.01 11.94 -2.93
CA LEU A 10 7.94 11.02 -2.29
C LEU A 10 8.26 11.42 -0.85
N LEU A 11 8.52 12.70 -0.61
CA LEU A 11 8.81 13.21 0.74
C LEU A 11 7.64 12.98 1.69
N ALA A 12 6.41 13.24 1.26
CA ALA A 12 5.21 12.99 2.07
C ALA A 12 5.05 11.50 2.38
N HIS A 13 5.33 10.63 1.41
CA HIS A 13 5.33 9.18 1.58
C HIS A 13 6.33 8.73 2.66
N GLU A 14 7.58 9.14 2.53
CA GLU A 14 8.64 8.76 3.47
C GLU A 14 8.42 9.33 4.88
N ILE A 15 7.94 10.58 5.01
CA ILE A 15 7.59 11.18 6.30
C ILE A 15 6.48 10.38 6.98
N THR A 16 5.49 9.88 6.23
CA THR A 16 4.42 9.04 6.78
C THR A 16 4.99 7.75 7.36
N HIS A 17 5.91 7.08 6.66
CA HIS A 17 6.61 5.91 7.19
C HIS A 17 7.42 6.24 8.45
N LEU A 18 8.18 7.32 8.46
CA LEU A 18 8.93 7.75 9.65
C LEU A 18 8.03 7.95 10.86
N PHE A 19 6.86 8.58 10.66
CA PHE A 19 5.88 8.75 11.73
C PHE A 19 5.34 7.41 12.25
N GLN A 20 4.97 6.49 11.35
CA GLN A 20 4.51 5.15 11.73
C GLN A 20 5.58 4.37 12.50
N PHE A 21 6.82 4.33 11.99
CA PHE A 21 7.93 3.59 12.60
C PHE A 21 8.36 4.18 13.95
N SER A 22 8.27 5.50 14.13
CA SER A 22 8.59 6.13 15.42
C SER A 22 7.69 5.67 16.57
N ARG A 23 6.55 5.05 16.28
CA ARG A 23 5.58 4.55 17.26
C ARG A 23 5.72 3.06 17.57
N ILE A 24 6.58 2.36 16.86
CA ILE A 24 6.85 0.93 17.12
C ILE A 24 7.79 0.82 18.31
N GLU A 25 7.26 0.43 19.46
CA GLU A 25 8.04 0.28 20.70
C GLU A 25 8.93 -0.97 20.68
N ASN A 26 8.48 -2.02 19.99
CA ASN A 26 9.23 -3.29 19.93
C ASN A 26 10.29 -3.25 18.82
N LYS A 27 11.56 -3.16 19.19
CA LYS A 27 12.69 -3.16 18.26
C LYS A 27 12.88 -4.48 17.47
N ASN A 28 12.26 -5.56 17.92
CA ASN A 28 12.29 -6.86 17.24
C ASN A 28 10.99 -7.11 16.45
N TYR A 29 10.21 -6.07 16.19
CA TYR A 29 8.99 -6.19 15.42
C TYR A 29 9.31 -6.50 13.96
N GLU A 30 8.79 -7.62 13.48
CA GLU A 30 8.81 -8.00 12.07
C GLU A 30 7.42 -7.76 11.46
N PRO A 31 7.29 -6.80 10.54
CA PRO A 31 5.99 -6.49 9.95
C PRO A 31 5.49 -7.65 9.08
N THR A 32 4.22 -7.98 9.22
CA THR A 32 3.53 -8.94 8.35
C THR A 32 3.24 -8.33 6.99
N LEU A 33 2.81 -9.16 6.03
CA LEU A 33 2.35 -8.66 4.72
C LEU A 33 1.21 -7.64 4.88
N GLY A 34 0.26 -7.89 5.80
CA GLY A 34 -0.84 -6.97 6.08
C GLY A 34 -0.36 -5.62 6.61
N ASP A 35 0.61 -5.62 7.53
CA ASP A 35 1.21 -4.38 8.04
C ASP A 35 1.90 -3.58 6.94
N LEU A 36 2.60 -4.26 6.05
CA LEU A 36 3.32 -3.62 4.94
C LEU A 36 2.35 -3.03 3.92
N ILE A 37 1.30 -3.78 3.52
CA ILE A 37 0.26 -3.28 2.61
C ILE A 37 -0.44 -2.07 3.22
N PHE A 38 -0.78 -2.12 4.51
CA PHE A 38 -1.38 -1.00 5.22
C PHE A 38 -0.43 0.21 5.25
N SER A 39 0.83 0.00 5.59
CA SER A 39 1.82 1.07 5.72
C SER A 39 2.08 1.79 4.39
N ASP A 40 2.31 1.04 3.31
CA ASP A 40 2.50 1.61 1.97
C ASP A 40 1.23 2.27 1.44
N GLY A 41 0.06 1.68 1.72
CA GLY A 41 -1.23 2.26 1.40
C GLY A 41 -1.47 3.60 2.09
N LEU A 42 -1.19 3.66 3.40
CA LEU A 42 -1.33 4.89 4.18
C LEU A 42 -0.37 5.98 3.71
N ALA A 43 0.88 5.65 3.43
CA ALA A 43 1.86 6.58 2.91
C ALA A 43 1.47 7.13 1.53
N THR A 44 0.92 6.27 0.66
CA THR A 44 0.40 6.66 -0.66
C THR A 44 -0.81 7.59 -0.53
N TYR A 45 -1.79 7.25 0.30
CA TYR A 45 -2.98 8.06 0.54
C TYR A 45 -2.64 9.41 1.19
N ALA A 46 -1.77 9.42 2.18
CA ALA A 46 -1.28 10.66 2.82
C ALA A 46 -0.56 11.56 1.81
N SER A 47 0.24 10.99 0.91
CA SER A 47 0.91 11.74 -0.17
C SER A 47 -0.09 12.45 -1.06
N GLN A 48 -1.22 11.83 -1.37
CA GLN A 48 -2.28 12.42 -2.18
C GLN A 48 -2.98 13.57 -1.45
N ILE A 49 -3.30 13.39 -0.16
CA ILE A 49 -3.93 14.47 0.64
C ILE A 49 -3.01 15.68 0.76
N MET A 50 -1.71 15.44 1.00
CA MET A 50 -0.72 16.51 1.21
C MET A 50 -0.32 17.18 -0.10
N ASN A 51 -0.43 16.50 -1.24
CA ASN A 51 -0.04 16.99 -2.56
C ASN A 51 -1.15 16.68 -3.58
N PRO A 52 -2.31 17.32 -3.52
CA PRO A 52 -3.41 17.00 -4.43
C PRO A 52 -3.15 17.45 -5.88
N GLY A 53 -3.87 16.87 -6.82
CA GLY A 53 -3.90 17.30 -8.22
C GLY A 53 -2.91 16.57 -9.13
N PHE A 54 -2.46 15.38 -8.75
CA PHE A 54 -1.70 14.46 -9.59
C PHE A 54 -2.56 13.25 -9.97
N GLU A 55 -2.11 12.51 -10.98
CA GLU A 55 -2.73 11.25 -11.37
C GLU A 55 -2.40 10.13 -10.36
N LEU A 56 -3.29 9.16 -10.21
CA LEU A 56 -3.09 8.03 -9.30
C LEU A 56 -1.77 7.28 -9.58
N SER A 57 -1.41 7.15 -10.86
CA SER A 57 -0.14 6.54 -11.29
C SER A 57 1.10 7.18 -10.65
N GLN A 58 1.04 8.49 -10.38
CA GLN A 58 2.17 9.22 -9.78
C GLN A 58 2.29 8.92 -8.28
N TYR A 59 1.17 8.81 -7.56
CA TYR A 59 1.18 8.42 -6.14
C TYR A 59 1.57 6.94 -5.94
N LEU A 60 1.22 6.08 -6.91
CA LEU A 60 1.59 4.65 -6.91
C LEU A 60 3.00 4.40 -7.46
N TYR A 61 3.68 5.44 -7.98
CA TYR A 61 4.98 5.33 -8.66
C TYR A 61 4.96 4.39 -9.88
N VAL A 62 3.83 4.31 -10.59
CA VAL A 62 3.66 3.54 -11.84
C VAL A 62 3.67 4.52 -13.01
N TYR A 63 4.86 4.87 -13.49
CA TYR A 63 5.05 5.92 -14.50
C TYR A 63 4.94 5.42 -15.94
N LYS A 64 4.99 4.12 -16.15
CA LYS A 64 4.93 3.52 -17.49
C LYS A 64 3.84 2.47 -17.55
N ASN A 65 3.15 2.39 -18.67
CA ASN A 65 2.15 1.36 -18.95
C ASN A 65 1.07 1.22 -17.86
N PHE A 66 0.66 2.33 -17.23
CA PHE A 66 -0.28 2.31 -16.12
C PHE A 66 -1.60 1.62 -16.47
N GLU A 67 -2.13 1.86 -17.68
CA GLU A 67 -3.38 1.23 -18.16
C GLU A 67 -3.23 -0.30 -18.28
N GLU A 68 -2.10 -0.78 -18.81
CA GLU A 68 -1.79 -2.20 -18.90
C GLU A 68 -1.63 -2.81 -17.50
N TRP A 69 -0.92 -2.12 -16.60
CA TRP A 69 -0.71 -2.52 -15.23
C TRP A 69 -2.04 -2.64 -14.44
N ILE A 70 -2.93 -1.65 -14.58
CA ILE A 70 -4.28 -1.68 -13.99
C ILE A 70 -5.12 -2.79 -14.59
N SER A 71 -5.06 -2.99 -15.92
CA SER A 71 -5.79 -4.06 -16.59
C SER A 71 -5.35 -5.43 -16.10
N ALA A 72 -4.04 -5.68 -15.99
CA ALA A 72 -3.50 -6.92 -15.44
C ALA A 72 -3.90 -7.13 -13.98
N THR A 73 -3.92 -6.05 -13.18
CA THR A 73 -4.42 -6.12 -11.78
C THR A 73 -5.88 -6.58 -11.73
N LYS A 74 -6.74 -6.05 -12.61
CA LYS A 74 -8.15 -6.46 -12.68
C LYS A 74 -8.32 -7.92 -13.10
N VAL A 75 -7.53 -8.38 -14.07
CA VAL A 75 -7.57 -9.77 -14.54
C VAL A 75 -7.14 -10.74 -13.45
N ALA A 76 -6.08 -10.44 -12.72
CA ALA A 76 -5.54 -11.29 -11.66
C ALA A 76 -6.18 -11.03 -10.27
N ASN A 77 -7.24 -10.22 -10.19
CA ASN A 77 -7.80 -9.73 -8.93
C ASN A 77 -8.08 -10.84 -7.90
N ASP A 78 -8.79 -11.88 -8.31
CA ASP A 78 -9.20 -12.96 -7.40
C ASP A 78 -7.99 -13.80 -6.92
N ASP A 79 -7.02 -14.05 -7.80
CA ASP A 79 -5.80 -14.76 -7.45
C ASP A 79 -4.93 -13.94 -6.49
N ILE A 80 -4.74 -12.65 -6.76
CA ILE A 80 -4.01 -11.72 -5.89
C ILE A 80 -4.69 -11.64 -4.53
N LYS A 81 -5.99 -11.43 -4.50
CA LYS A 81 -6.80 -11.35 -3.28
C LYS A 81 -6.67 -12.61 -2.44
N SER A 82 -6.87 -13.78 -3.06
CA SER A 82 -6.77 -15.07 -2.39
C SER A 82 -5.38 -15.30 -1.78
N ASP A 83 -4.31 -15.07 -2.56
CA ASP A 83 -2.94 -15.27 -2.09
C ASP A 83 -2.57 -14.29 -0.96
N ILE A 84 -2.94 -13.01 -1.07
CA ILE A 84 -2.71 -12.04 0.00
C ILE A 84 -3.46 -12.44 1.28
N LEU A 85 -4.74 -12.79 1.19
CA LEU A 85 -5.55 -13.15 2.36
C LEU A 85 -5.07 -14.42 3.06
N GLN A 86 -4.55 -15.40 2.31
CA GLN A 86 -3.93 -16.60 2.89
C GLN A 86 -2.61 -16.29 3.61
N ASN A 87 -1.88 -15.28 3.16
CA ASN A 87 -0.54 -14.97 3.65
C ASN A 87 -0.44 -13.62 4.38
N ILE A 88 -1.57 -13.02 4.75
CA ILE A 88 -1.63 -11.68 5.31
C ILE A 88 -0.83 -11.52 6.61
N ASN A 89 -0.72 -12.58 7.40
CA ASN A 89 0.04 -12.63 8.66
C ASN A 89 1.48 -13.13 8.46
N SER A 90 1.92 -13.37 7.22
CA SER A 90 3.27 -13.85 6.94
C SER A 90 4.30 -12.73 7.03
N THR A 91 5.44 -13.02 7.66
CA THR A 91 6.64 -12.18 7.67
C THR A 91 7.66 -12.59 6.60
N ASP A 92 7.35 -13.63 5.78
CA ASP A 92 8.24 -14.12 4.74
C ASP A 92 8.48 -13.03 3.67
N TYR A 93 9.76 -12.70 3.49
CA TYR A 93 10.21 -11.67 2.54
C TYR A 93 9.74 -11.89 1.11
N LYS A 94 9.46 -13.15 0.70
CA LYS A 94 8.98 -13.45 -0.66
C LYS A 94 7.67 -12.72 -1.01
N TYR A 95 6.76 -12.53 -0.03
CA TYR A 95 5.51 -11.82 -0.25
C TYR A 95 5.71 -10.31 -0.36
N ARG A 96 6.63 -9.75 0.44
CA ARG A 96 7.06 -8.36 0.30
C ARG A 96 7.65 -8.12 -1.10
N LYS A 97 8.53 -9.01 -1.55
CA LYS A 97 9.11 -8.94 -2.90
C LYS A 97 8.04 -9.00 -3.98
N LYS A 98 7.08 -9.93 -3.85
CA LYS A 98 6.02 -10.16 -4.84
C LYS A 98 5.09 -8.95 -4.97
N TYR A 99 4.64 -8.36 -3.86
CA TYR A 99 3.55 -7.39 -3.85
C TYR A 99 3.97 -5.93 -3.66
N LEU A 100 5.14 -5.66 -3.08
CA LEU A 100 5.56 -4.32 -2.68
C LEU A 100 6.88 -3.87 -3.30
N GLN A 101 7.56 -4.72 -4.05
CA GLN A 101 8.81 -4.39 -4.73
C GLN A 101 8.70 -4.60 -6.23
N GLY A 102 9.72 -4.12 -6.97
CA GLY A 102 9.83 -4.29 -8.42
C GLY A 102 9.74 -2.97 -9.17
N ASP A 103 9.74 -3.08 -10.49
CA ASP A 103 9.83 -1.98 -11.45
C ASP A 103 8.52 -1.74 -12.23
N ASN A 104 7.39 -2.17 -11.67
CA ASN A 104 6.06 -2.16 -12.27
C ASN A 104 5.90 -3.14 -13.46
N SER A 105 6.75 -4.14 -13.55
CA SER A 105 6.60 -5.25 -14.50
C SER A 105 5.43 -6.16 -14.12
N ILE A 106 4.94 -6.90 -15.10
CA ILE A 106 3.95 -7.97 -14.90
C ILE A 106 4.69 -9.30 -14.98
N VAL A 107 4.69 -10.05 -13.87
CA VAL A 107 5.36 -11.35 -13.77
C VAL A 107 4.30 -12.42 -13.50
N ASP A 108 4.20 -13.40 -14.38
CA ASP A 108 3.19 -14.46 -14.30
C ASP A 108 1.75 -13.92 -14.16
N GLY A 109 1.46 -12.81 -14.86
CA GLY A 109 0.16 -12.13 -14.82
C GLY A 109 -0.08 -11.25 -13.61
N VAL A 110 0.83 -11.23 -12.63
CA VAL A 110 0.71 -10.40 -11.41
C VAL A 110 1.58 -9.14 -11.57
N PRO A 111 0.98 -7.94 -11.51
CA PRO A 111 1.75 -6.70 -11.54
C PRO A 111 2.57 -6.54 -10.27
N SER A 112 3.88 -6.27 -10.41
CA SER A 112 4.73 -5.94 -9.28
C SER A 112 4.25 -4.63 -8.62
N ARG A 113 4.44 -4.49 -7.31
CA ARG A 113 4.01 -3.35 -6.48
C ARG A 113 2.48 -3.16 -6.39
N VAL A 114 1.68 -4.13 -6.79
CA VAL A 114 0.20 -4.04 -6.71
C VAL A 114 -0.30 -3.83 -5.26
N GLY A 115 0.49 -4.23 -4.26
CA GLY A 115 0.19 -4.00 -2.84
C GLY A 115 0.02 -2.52 -2.47
N TYR A 116 0.68 -1.60 -3.18
CA TYR A 116 0.48 -0.15 -3.01
C TYR A 116 -0.96 0.28 -3.37
N LEU A 117 -1.49 -0.24 -4.49
CA LEU A 117 -2.87 0.04 -4.91
C LEU A 117 -3.87 -0.57 -3.94
N ILE A 118 -3.62 -1.82 -3.51
CA ILE A 118 -4.50 -2.52 -2.56
C ILE A 118 -4.54 -1.79 -1.22
N GLY A 119 -3.37 -1.43 -0.70
CA GLY A 119 -3.25 -0.63 0.51
C GLY A 119 -3.91 0.74 0.39
N TYR A 120 -3.67 1.46 -0.72
CA TYR A 120 -4.31 2.74 -1.00
C TYR A 120 -5.83 2.63 -0.95
N LYS A 121 -6.43 1.65 -1.64
CA LYS A 121 -7.88 1.41 -1.64
C LYS A 121 -8.41 1.06 -0.24
N ALA A 122 -7.65 0.26 0.52
CA ALA A 122 -8.03 -0.07 1.90
C ALA A 122 -8.05 1.18 2.79
N ILE A 123 -7.05 2.07 2.68
CA ILE A 123 -7.03 3.33 3.43
C ILE A 123 -8.14 4.29 2.96
N GLU A 124 -8.40 4.38 1.66
CA GLU A 124 -9.52 5.15 1.12
C GLU A 124 -10.85 4.66 1.71
N HIS A 125 -11.07 3.34 1.78
CA HIS A 125 -12.22 2.75 2.45
C HIS A 125 -12.27 3.12 3.94
N PHE A 126 -11.16 2.96 4.69
CA PHE A 126 -11.11 3.34 6.10
C PHE A 126 -11.37 4.83 6.32
N SER A 127 -10.97 5.70 5.40
CA SER A 127 -11.17 7.15 5.51
C SER A 127 -12.65 7.55 5.45
N THR A 128 -13.54 6.66 5.02
CA THR A 128 -14.99 6.86 5.08
C THR A 128 -15.56 6.61 6.48
N LEU A 129 -14.83 5.89 7.34
CA LEU A 129 -15.25 5.45 8.68
C LEU A 129 -14.46 6.14 9.80
N TYR A 130 -13.19 6.47 9.55
CA TYR A 130 -12.24 7.01 10.51
C TYR A 130 -11.50 8.21 9.93
N SER A 131 -11.11 9.16 10.77
CA SER A 131 -10.22 10.22 10.34
C SER A 131 -8.82 9.69 10.04
N ILE A 132 -8.08 10.35 9.13
CA ILE A 132 -6.69 9.98 8.85
C ILE A 132 -5.80 10.06 10.10
N ASN A 133 -6.13 10.98 11.04
CA ASN A 133 -5.43 11.11 12.32
C ASN A 133 -5.66 9.93 13.27
N GLU A 134 -6.77 9.21 13.12
CA GLU A 134 -7.02 7.96 13.84
C GLU A 134 -6.29 6.81 13.16
N ILE A 135 -6.44 6.66 11.83
CA ILE A 135 -5.84 5.58 11.05
C ILE A 135 -4.32 5.54 11.21
N ILE A 136 -3.64 6.70 11.15
CA ILE A 136 -2.18 6.78 11.27
C ILE A 136 -1.65 6.37 12.65
N ARG A 137 -2.52 6.30 13.64
CA ARG A 137 -2.19 5.91 15.01
C ARG A 137 -2.52 4.46 15.35
N TRP A 138 -3.08 3.72 14.42
CA TRP A 138 -3.41 2.31 14.65
C TRP A 138 -2.15 1.51 15.00
N ASN A 139 -2.29 0.68 16.02
CA ASN A 139 -1.29 -0.30 16.39
C ASN A 139 -1.42 -1.56 15.53
N HIS A 140 -0.49 -2.50 15.68
CA HIS A 140 -0.48 -3.75 14.93
C HIS A 140 -1.81 -4.52 15.03
N GLU A 141 -2.39 -4.64 16.23
CA GLU A 141 -3.65 -5.37 16.44
C GLU A 141 -4.81 -4.71 15.68
N GLN A 142 -4.92 -3.39 15.75
CA GLN A 142 -5.94 -2.64 15.01
C GLN A 142 -5.75 -2.79 13.49
N ILE A 143 -4.53 -2.77 12.99
CA ILE A 143 -4.23 -3.00 11.58
C ILE A 143 -4.65 -4.40 11.17
N GLN A 144 -4.24 -5.45 11.90
CA GLN A 144 -4.55 -6.84 11.59
C GLN A 144 -6.06 -7.12 11.62
N ASN A 145 -6.78 -6.54 12.57
CA ASN A 145 -8.23 -6.71 12.69
C ASN A 145 -9.01 -6.08 11.52
N ASN A 146 -8.50 -5.01 10.94
CA ASN A 146 -9.21 -4.23 9.92
C ASN A 146 -8.73 -4.51 8.50
N ILE A 147 -7.42 -4.72 8.25
CA ILE A 147 -6.88 -4.80 6.88
C ILE A 147 -7.44 -5.98 6.09
N ARG A 148 -7.66 -7.13 6.73
CA ARG A 148 -8.26 -8.30 6.08
C ARG A 148 -9.64 -8.00 5.54
N GLN A 149 -10.50 -7.37 6.35
CA GLN A 149 -11.86 -7.03 5.96
C GLN A 149 -11.86 -5.99 4.83
N ALA A 150 -11.02 -4.97 4.94
CA ALA A 150 -10.91 -3.97 3.89
C ALA A 150 -10.49 -4.58 2.55
N ILE A 151 -9.51 -5.49 2.53
CA ILE A 151 -9.09 -6.18 1.29
C ILE A 151 -10.25 -6.98 0.69
N LEU A 152 -11.07 -7.63 1.52
CA LEU A 152 -12.27 -8.35 1.05
C LEU A 152 -13.29 -7.43 0.37
N GLU A 153 -13.40 -6.18 0.80
CA GLU A 153 -14.38 -5.21 0.32
C GLU A 153 -13.90 -4.40 -0.90
N VAL A 154 -12.58 -4.13 -0.99
CA VAL A 154 -12.04 -3.26 -2.05
C VAL A 154 -11.49 -4.01 -3.26
N MET A 155 -11.37 -5.31 -3.20
CA MET A 155 -10.94 -6.23 -4.25
C MET A 155 -12.06 -7.22 -4.57
#